data_751cd0fbb46318e942f216ab0c091475
#
_entry.id   751cd0fbb46318e942f216ab0c091475
#
_cell.length_a   1.000
_cell.length_b   1.000
_cell.length_c   1.000
_cell.angle_alpha   90.00
_cell.angle_beta   90.00
_cell.angle_gamma   90.00
#
_symmetry.space_group_name_H-M   'P 1'
#
loop_
_entity.id
_entity.type
_entity.pdbx_description
1 polymer ?
#
loop_
_entity_poly.entity_id
_entity_poly.type
_entity_poly.pdbx_seq_one_letter_code
_entity_poly.pdbx_strand_id
1 'polypeptide(L)'
;MLELPENLLEELRLHAREGYPSEVCGLLLGLDGEVRRITATRRATNLRAATTRDRYEINPQDIVDGDREARERDLVIVGFYHSHPDHPAAPSHYDAERAWPWYSYVILATSAEGNGTATAWRREETGMVEESLRFISPEKGRKD
;
A
#
# COMPACT_ATOMS: atom_id res chain seq x y z
N MET A 1 7.08 7.50 10.66
CA MET A 1 5.91 6.73 11.11
C MET A 1 4.74 6.92 10.17
N LEU A 2 4.03 5.86 9.89
CA LEU A 2 2.89 5.86 9.00
C LEU A 2 1.65 5.48 9.79
N GLU A 3 0.59 6.28 9.69
CA GLU A 3 -0.68 5.97 10.35
C GLU A 3 -1.69 5.50 9.31
N LEU A 4 -2.34 4.39 9.59
CA LEU A 4 -3.31 3.78 8.69
C LEU A 4 -4.60 3.53 9.47
N PRO A 5 -5.69 4.21 9.10
CA PRO A 5 -6.98 3.96 9.76
C PRO A 5 -7.42 2.52 9.58
N GLU A 6 -8.01 1.94 10.61
CA GLU A 6 -8.39 0.53 10.58
C GLU A 6 -9.39 0.20 9.48
N ASN A 7 -10.29 1.13 9.18
CA ASN A 7 -11.24 0.89 8.09
C ASN A 7 -10.55 0.82 6.74
N LEU A 8 -9.46 1.56 6.56
CA LEU A 8 -8.70 1.49 5.31
C LEU A 8 -7.88 0.22 5.25
N LEU A 9 -7.36 -0.22 6.40
CA LEU A 9 -6.66 -1.51 6.44
C LEU A 9 -7.59 -2.63 5.96
N GLU A 10 -8.87 -2.59 6.39
CA GLU A 10 -9.82 -3.59 5.94
C GLU A 10 -10.08 -3.52 4.45
N GLU A 11 -10.06 -2.31 3.89
CA GLU A 11 -10.19 -2.15 2.43
C GLU A 11 -9.02 -2.81 1.72
N LEU A 12 -7.81 -2.62 2.23
CA LEU A 12 -6.64 -3.24 1.64
C LEU A 12 -6.72 -4.77 1.75
N ARG A 13 -7.16 -5.26 2.90
CA ARG A 13 -7.30 -6.70 3.11
C ARG A 13 -8.34 -7.30 2.17
N LEU A 14 -9.43 -6.58 1.96
CA LEU A 14 -10.46 -7.04 1.03
C LEU A 14 -9.89 -7.16 -0.38
N HIS A 15 -9.15 -6.13 -0.81
CA HIS A 15 -8.53 -6.16 -2.13
C HIS A 15 -7.58 -7.35 -2.27
N ALA A 16 -6.78 -7.58 -1.21
CA ALA A 16 -5.83 -8.70 -1.24
C ALA A 16 -6.54 -10.03 -1.34
N ARG A 17 -7.65 -10.20 -0.60
CA ARG A 17 -8.42 -11.44 -0.67
C ARG A 17 -9.04 -11.64 -2.04
N GLU A 18 -9.59 -10.59 -2.62
CA GLU A 18 -10.22 -10.69 -3.92
C GLU A 18 -9.25 -11.05 -5.02
N GLY A 19 -8.00 -10.60 -4.89
CA GLY A 19 -7.00 -10.87 -5.91
C GLY A 19 -6.23 -12.17 -5.72
N TYR A 20 -6.30 -12.75 -4.52
CA TYR A 20 -5.57 -13.99 -4.24
C TYR A 20 -5.91 -15.03 -5.32
N PRO A 21 -4.94 -15.77 -5.87
CA PRO A 21 -3.55 -15.92 -5.45
C PRO A 21 -2.56 -14.99 -6.15
N SER A 22 -3.04 -13.98 -6.86
CA SER A 22 -2.15 -13.00 -7.51
C SER A 22 -1.90 -11.85 -6.56
N GLU A 23 -0.79 -11.13 -6.76
CA GLU A 23 -0.52 -9.91 -6.01
C GLU A 23 -1.46 -8.82 -6.49
N VAL A 24 -1.97 -8.05 -5.53
CA VAL A 24 -2.71 -6.83 -5.85
C VAL A 24 -1.84 -5.64 -5.47
N CYS A 25 -2.18 -4.47 -6.01
CA CYS A 25 -1.44 -3.26 -5.69
C CYS A 25 -2.36 -2.05 -5.73
N GLY A 26 -1.89 -0.96 -5.15
CA GLY A 26 -2.67 0.27 -5.16
C GLY A 26 -1.89 1.43 -4.58
N LEU A 27 -2.58 2.54 -4.44
CA LEU A 27 -2.01 3.80 -4.01
C LEU A 27 -2.52 4.17 -2.64
N LEU A 28 -1.66 4.83 -1.87
CA LEU A 28 -2.00 5.37 -0.56
C LEU A 28 -1.98 6.89 -0.68
N LEU A 29 -3.13 7.51 -0.41
CA LEU A 29 -3.27 8.96 -0.49
C LEU A 29 -3.38 9.51 0.91
N GLY A 30 -2.76 10.65 1.16
CA GLY A 30 -2.81 11.19 2.50
C GLY A 30 -2.06 12.48 2.66
N LEU A 31 -1.63 12.72 3.89
CA LEU A 31 -0.92 13.93 4.28
C LEU A 31 0.47 13.57 4.77
N ASP A 32 1.46 14.29 4.30
CA ASP A 32 2.82 14.09 4.77
C ASP A 32 3.09 15.02 5.96
N GLY A 33 4.05 14.64 6.79
CA GLY A 33 4.43 15.40 7.96
C GLY A 33 5.35 14.56 8.80
N GLU A 34 5.57 14.97 10.06
CA GLU A 34 6.36 14.16 10.98
C GLU A 34 5.76 12.76 11.08
N VAL A 35 4.44 12.71 11.12
CA VAL A 35 3.71 11.47 11.02
C VAL A 35 2.93 11.53 9.72
N ARG A 36 3.14 10.57 8.86
CA ARG A 36 2.47 10.51 7.58
C ARG A 36 1.15 9.77 7.78
N ARG A 37 0.06 10.38 7.37
CA ARG A 37 -1.27 9.79 7.62
C ARG A 37 -1.95 9.43 6.31
N ILE A 38 -2.37 8.18 6.20
CA ILE A 38 -3.15 7.72 5.05
C ILE A 38 -4.61 8.07 5.30
N THR A 39 -5.25 8.75 4.37
CA THR A 39 -6.65 9.14 4.49
C THR A 39 -7.53 8.51 3.43
N ALA A 40 -6.93 7.96 2.38
CA ALA A 40 -7.70 7.28 1.33
C ALA A 40 -6.79 6.29 0.62
N THR A 41 -7.39 5.28 0.02
CA THR A 41 -6.66 4.31 -0.77
C THR A 41 -7.31 4.21 -2.13
N ARG A 42 -6.54 3.78 -3.12
CA ARG A 42 -7.05 3.62 -4.47
C ARG A 42 -6.47 2.35 -5.07
N ARG A 43 -7.34 1.45 -5.50
CA ARG A 43 -6.88 0.22 -6.15
C ARG A 43 -6.24 0.56 -7.48
N ALA A 44 -5.21 -0.22 -7.84
CA ALA A 44 -4.53 -0.07 -9.12
C ALA A 44 -4.50 -1.41 -9.82
N THR A 45 -4.22 -1.38 -11.12
CA THR A 45 -4.10 -2.60 -11.91
C THR A 45 -2.67 -3.10 -11.83
N ASN A 46 -2.53 -4.39 -11.52
CA ASN A 46 -1.24 -5.05 -11.55
C ASN A 46 -1.03 -5.60 -12.96
N LEU A 47 -0.14 -4.99 -13.73
CA LEU A 47 0.11 -5.39 -15.10
C LEU A 47 0.74 -6.77 -15.22
N ARG A 48 1.26 -7.31 -14.10
CA ARG A 48 1.89 -8.63 -14.10
C ARG A 48 0.98 -9.74 -13.62
N ALA A 49 -0.25 -9.43 -13.22
CA ALA A 49 -1.12 -10.42 -12.59
C ALA A 49 -1.36 -11.64 -13.45
N ALA A 50 -1.40 -11.47 -14.77
CA ALA A 50 -1.71 -12.58 -15.67
C ALA A 50 -0.49 -13.46 -15.97
N THR A 51 0.72 -12.99 -15.68
CA THR A 51 1.93 -13.69 -16.07
C THR A 51 2.74 -14.21 -14.90
N THR A 52 2.54 -13.66 -13.72
CA THR A 52 3.28 -14.12 -12.55
C THR A 52 2.45 -13.87 -11.30
N ARG A 53 2.59 -14.73 -10.29
CA ARG A 53 1.82 -14.63 -9.06
C ARG A 53 2.56 -13.89 -7.97
N ASP A 54 3.87 -13.73 -8.10
CA ASP A 54 4.69 -13.20 -7.02
C ASP A 54 5.34 -11.87 -7.35
N ARG A 55 4.77 -11.11 -8.27
CA ARG A 55 5.29 -9.81 -8.65
C ARG A 55 4.15 -8.89 -9.03
N TYR A 56 4.41 -7.59 -8.93
CA TYR A 56 3.44 -6.62 -9.37
C TYR A 56 4.12 -5.49 -10.12
N GLU A 57 3.34 -4.84 -10.96
CA GLU A 57 3.80 -3.66 -11.66
C GLU A 57 2.57 -2.77 -11.80
N ILE A 58 2.59 -1.62 -11.16
CA ILE A 58 1.44 -0.71 -11.19
C ILE A 58 1.30 -0.10 -12.59
N ASN A 59 0.08 -0.12 -13.10
CA ASN A 59 -0.22 0.55 -14.35
C ASN A 59 0.06 2.03 -14.18
N PRO A 60 0.95 2.63 -14.99
CA PRO A 60 1.30 4.05 -14.84
C PRO A 60 0.09 4.98 -14.91
N GLN A 61 -0.94 4.63 -15.67
CA GLN A 61 -2.13 5.46 -15.75
C GLN A 61 -2.83 5.56 -14.40
N ASP A 62 -2.76 4.50 -13.58
CA ASP A 62 -3.35 4.55 -12.25
C ASP A 62 -2.63 5.56 -11.36
N ILE A 63 -1.32 5.72 -11.56
CA ILE A 63 -0.56 6.71 -10.80
C ILE A 63 -0.99 8.12 -11.20
N VAL A 64 -1.14 8.36 -12.50
CA VAL A 64 -1.59 9.65 -13.01
C VAL A 64 -2.98 9.97 -12.49
N ASP A 65 -3.89 9.01 -12.57
CA ASP A 65 -5.26 9.21 -12.11
C ASP A 65 -5.30 9.40 -10.60
N GLY A 66 -4.50 8.65 -9.87
CA GLY A 66 -4.44 8.77 -8.43
C GLY A 66 -3.86 10.11 -7.98
N ASP A 67 -2.87 10.62 -8.70
CA ASP A 67 -2.31 11.92 -8.40
C ASP A 67 -3.36 13.01 -8.60
N ARG A 68 -4.16 12.89 -9.68
CA ARG A 68 -5.22 13.85 -9.92
C ARG A 68 -6.27 13.80 -8.79
N GLU A 69 -6.67 12.60 -8.41
CA GLU A 69 -7.63 12.46 -7.32
C GLU A 69 -7.09 13.05 -6.03
N ALA A 70 -5.80 12.79 -5.74
CA ALA A 70 -5.20 13.33 -4.52
C ALA A 70 -5.24 14.85 -4.53
N ARG A 71 -4.87 15.47 -5.64
CA ARG A 71 -4.88 16.92 -5.73
C ARG A 71 -6.28 17.50 -5.54
N GLU A 72 -7.28 16.85 -6.09
CA GLU A 72 -8.66 17.31 -5.96
C GLU A 72 -9.13 17.25 -4.52
N ARG A 73 -8.50 16.42 -3.71
CA ARG A 73 -8.86 16.26 -2.30
C ARG A 73 -7.85 16.91 -1.36
N ASP A 74 -6.92 17.70 -1.91
CA ASP A 74 -5.86 18.35 -1.14
C ASP A 74 -4.99 17.33 -0.42
N LEU A 75 -4.73 16.22 -1.07
CA LEU A 75 -3.87 15.15 -0.57
C LEU A 75 -2.70 14.95 -1.51
N VAL A 76 -1.77 14.08 -1.12
CA VAL A 76 -0.69 13.66 -2.00
C VAL A 76 -0.62 12.16 -1.99
N ILE A 77 0.04 11.57 -2.99
CA ILE A 77 0.35 10.15 -2.95
C ILE A 77 1.48 10.01 -1.95
N VAL A 78 1.21 9.36 -0.82
CA VAL A 78 2.24 9.15 0.19
C VAL A 78 2.91 7.80 0.05
N GLY A 79 2.34 6.90 -0.74
CA GLY A 79 2.94 5.59 -0.93
C GLY A 79 2.11 4.65 -1.74
N PHE A 80 2.48 3.39 -1.66
CA PHE A 80 1.88 2.32 -2.44
C PHE A 80 1.69 1.11 -1.54
N TYR A 81 0.79 0.21 -1.92
CA TYR A 81 0.64 -1.05 -1.21
C TYR A 81 0.61 -2.20 -2.20
N HIS A 82 0.98 -3.37 -1.74
CA HIS A 82 0.80 -4.60 -2.51
C HIS A 82 0.68 -5.78 -1.55
N SER A 83 0.18 -6.88 -2.05
CA SER A 83 0.02 -8.08 -1.26
C SER A 83 1.10 -9.09 -1.59
N HIS A 84 1.44 -9.93 -0.60
CA HIS A 84 2.35 -11.06 -0.78
C HIS A 84 1.56 -12.35 -0.52
N PRO A 85 0.97 -12.94 -1.58
CA PRO A 85 0.23 -14.20 -1.40
C PRO A 85 1.18 -15.32 -0.97
N ASP A 86 0.88 -15.92 0.18
CA ASP A 86 1.63 -17.06 0.70
C ASP A 86 3.09 -16.76 1.02
N HIS A 87 3.42 -15.49 1.25
CA HIS A 87 4.77 -15.07 1.62
C HIS A 87 4.70 -14.09 2.78
N PRO A 88 5.80 -13.93 3.52
CA PRO A 88 5.82 -12.94 4.61
C PRO A 88 5.66 -11.51 4.10
N ALA A 89 5.24 -10.62 5.00
CA ALA A 89 5.07 -9.20 4.67
C ALA A 89 6.41 -8.48 4.77
N ALA A 90 7.35 -8.89 3.92
CA ALA A 90 8.69 -8.29 3.87
C ALA A 90 9.06 -8.07 2.41
N PRO A 91 9.79 -7.00 2.09
CA PRO A 91 10.11 -6.70 0.70
C PRO A 91 10.93 -7.82 0.06
N SER A 92 10.55 -8.20 -1.16
CA SER A 92 11.36 -9.11 -1.94
C SER A 92 12.51 -8.33 -2.57
N HIS A 93 13.45 -9.06 -3.15
CA HIS A 93 14.53 -8.43 -3.89
C HIS A 93 13.97 -7.56 -5.02
N TYR A 94 12.95 -8.08 -5.69
CA TYR A 94 12.28 -7.37 -6.76
C TYR A 94 11.63 -6.08 -6.24
N ASP A 95 10.96 -6.16 -5.09
CA ASP A 95 10.34 -4.98 -4.48
C ASP A 95 11.39 -3.91 -4.21
N ALA A 96 12.53 -4.32 -3.64
CA ALA A 96 13.57 -3.36 -3.26
C ALA A 96 14.15 -2.67 -4.48
N GLU A 97 14.32 -3.42 -5.58
CA GLU A 97 14.89 -2.83 -6.78
C GLU A 97 13.96 -1.82 -7.43
N ARG A 98 12.66 -1.97 -7.25
CA ARG A 98 11.69 -1.13 -7.93
C ARG A 98 11.14 -0.01 -7.06
N ALA A 99 11.47 0.01 -5.78
CA ALA A 99 10.93 1.01 -4.87
C ALA A 99 11.60 2.36 -5.11
N TRP A 100 10.80 3.41 -5.02
CA TRP A 100 11.29 4.79 -5.12
C TRP A 100 11.54 5.35 -3.73
N PRO A 101 12.54 6.21 -3.56
CA PRO A 101 12.73 6.88 -2.29
C PRO A 101 11.54 7.77 -1.95
N TRP A 102 11.42 8.13 -0.69
CA TRP A 102 10.41 9.03 -0.14
C TRP A 102 9.08 8.37 0.16
N TYR A 103 8.61 7.47 -0.71
CA TYR A 103 7.28 6.88 -0.52
C TYR A 103 7.30 5.80 0.56
N SER A 104 6.13 5.61 1.20
CA SER A 104 5.91 4.51 2.13
C SER A 104 5.34 3.34 1.34
N TYR A 105 5.80 2.13 1.66
CA TYR A 105 5.34 0.91 1.00
C TYR A 105 4.72 0.01 2.04
N VAL A 106 3.42 -0.28 1.88
CA VAL A 106 2.71 -1.19 2.78
C VAL A 106 2.60 -2.55 2.10
N ILE A 107 3.02 -3.59 2.81
CA ILE A 107 2.96 -4.96 2.30
C ILE A 107 2.00 -5.75 3.17
N LEU A 108 1.07 -6.46 2.53
CA LEU A 108 0.09 -7.27 3.22
C LEU A 108 0.35 -8.74 2.91
N ALA A 109 0.66 -9.52 3.91
CA ALA A 109 0.73 -10.97 3.73
C ALA A 109 -0.69 -11.50 3.64
N THR A 110 -0.93 -12.42 2.73
CA THR A 110 -2.25 -13.01 2.57
C THR A 110 -2.11 -14.48 2.22
N SER A 111 -3.16 -15.25 2.45
CA SER A 111 -3.16 -16.68 2.16
C SER A 111 -4.60 -17.12 1.93
N ALA A 112 -4.75 -18.39 1.57
CA ALA A 112 -6.08 -18.96 1.34
C ALA A 112 -6.92 -18.94 2.61
N GLU A 113 -6.28 -18.98 3.79
CA GLU A 113 -7.01 -18.99 5.05
C GLU A 113 -7.40 -17.59 5.52
N GLY A 114 -6.86 -16.56 4.91
CA GLY A 114 -7.23 -15.23 5.33
C GLY A 114 -6.05 -14.30 5.37
N ASN A 115 -6.20 -13.23 6.14
CA ASN A 115 -5.22 -12.16 6.18
C ASN A 115 -4.09 -12.44 7.15
N GLY A 116 -2.92 -12.00 6.79
CA GLY A 116 -1.78 -12.03 7.67
C GLY A 116 -1.38 -10.65 8.10
N THR A 117 -0.09 -10.46 8.32
CA THR A 117 0.49 -9.23 8.84
C THR A 117 0.54 -8.13 7.78
N ALA A 118 0.46 -6.89 8.22
CA ALA A 118 0.71 -5.73 7.37
C ALA A 118 1.92 -5.00 7.94
N THR A 119 2.83 -4.59 7.07
CA THR A 119 4.04 -3.88 7.47
C THR A 119 4.25 -2.69 6.54
N ALA A 120 5.11 -1.75 6.96
CA ALA A 120 5.43 -0.58 6.15
C ALA A 120 6.94 -0.44 6.01
N TRP A 121 7.38 0.06 4.86
CA TRP A 121 8.80 0.13 4.52
C TRP A 121 9.10 1.40 3.75
N ARG A 122 10.35 1.84 3.84
CA ARG A 122 10.88 2.96 3.06
C ARG A 122 12.13 2.53 2.34
N ARG A 123 12.35 3.09 1.16
CA ARG A 123 13.57 2.83 0.41
C ARG A 123 14.64 3.82 0.86
N GLU A 124 15.73 3.28 1.41
CA GLU A 124 16.90 4.06 1.81
C GLU A 124 18.07 3.66 0.92
N GLU A 125 19.21 4.35 1.08
CA GLU A 125 20.38 4.03 0.26
C GLU A 125 20.82 2.59 0.43
N THR A 126 20.71 2.07 1.64
CA THR A 126 21.17 0.71 1.93
C THR A 126 20.13 -0.35 1.62
N GLY A 127 18.94 0.04 1.21
CA GLY A 127 17.88 -0.92 0.90
C GLY A 127 16.58 -0.52 1.56
N MET A 128 15.67 -1.49 1.69
CA MET A 128 14.38 -1.24 2.32
C MET A 128 14.53 -1.30 3.83
N VAL A 129 14.01 -0.30 4.51
CA VAL A 129 14.06 -0.20 5.97
C VAL A 129 12.63 -0.15 6.49
N GLU A 130 12.35 -0.95 7.50
CA GLU A 130 11.00 -1.02 8.05
C GLU A 130 10.63 0.30 8.72
N GLU A 131 9.42 0.76 8.44
CA GLU A 131 8.88 1.99 9.00
C GLU A 131 7.81 1.61 10.03
N SER A 132 7.73 2.36 11.12
CA SER A 132 6.67 2.13 12.10
C SER A 132 5.31 2.32 11.45
N LEU A 133 4.44 1.36 11.63
CA LEU A 133 3.08 1.39 11.10
C LEU A 133 2.11 1.33 12.27
N ARG A 134 1.30 2.36 12.41
CA ARG A 134 0.33 2.44 13.50
C ARG A 134 -1.08 2.42 12.93
N PHE A 135 -1.88 1.51 13.45
CA PHE A 135 -3.29 1.44 13.05
C PHE A 135 -4.08 2.34 13.99
N ILE A 136 -4.95 3.17 13.40
CA ILE A 136 -5.71 4.12 14.20
C ILE A 136 -7.19 3.94 13.93
N SER A 137 -8.00 4.38 14.89
CA SER A 137 -9.44 4.32 14.72
C SER A 137 -9.85 5.28 13.61
N PRO A 138 -10.89 4.93 12.86
CA PRO A 138 -11.39 5.85 11.85
C PRO A 138 -11.79 7.15 12.51
N GLU A 139 -11.65 8.23 11.76
CA GLU A 139 -12.04 9.49 12.26
C GLU A 139 -13.48 9.63 12.23
N LYS A 140 -14.21 8.94 13.04
CA LYS A 140 -15.56 9.02 13.01
C LYS A 140 -16.05 10.27 13.52
N GLY A 141 -17.05 10.64 13.18
CA GLY A 141 -17.61 11.73 13.73
C GLY A 141 -16.99 13.00 13.46
N ARG A 142 -16.14 13.01 12.66
CA ARG A 142 -15.58 14.16 12.38
C ARG A 142 -16.64 14.89 11.87
N LYS A 143 -17.58 14.89 12.30
CA LYS A 143 -18.57 15.42 11.85
C LYS A 143 -18.50 16.65 11.97
N ASP A 144 -18.14 16.91 11.87
CA ASP A 144 -18.06 17.82 11.98
C ASP A 144 -18.49 18.40 11.55
#